data_74536ab70096bc2a25edbfe78659b8b1
#
_entry.id   74536ab70096bc2a25edbfe78659b8b1
#
_cell.length_a   1.000
_cell.length_b   1.000
_cell.length_c   1.000
_cell.angle_alpha   90.00
_cell.angle_beta   90.00
_cell.angle_gamma   90.00
#
_symmetry.space_group_name_H-M   'P 1'
#
loop_
_entity.id
_entity.type
_entity.pdbx_description
1 polymer ?
#
loop_
_entity_poly.entity_id
_entity_poly.type
_entity_poly.pdbx_seq_one_letter_code
_entity_poly.pdbx_strand_id
1 'polypeptide(L)' 'MKLKLSDSAIIDLLGGTSKVAKLVNVAPAAVSLWRKNNIPADKFLFLAATLEKQSHGLITRKDIFPNSWHIIWPELQ' A
#
# COMPACT_ATOMS: atom_id res chain seq x y z
N MET A 1 -1.51 10.56 12.16
CA MET A 1 -0.37 9.72 12.56
C MET A 1 0.54 9.46 11.38
N LYS A 2 1.83 9.52 11.59
CA LYS A 2 2.78 9.29 10.51
C LYS A 2 3.11 7.80 10.40
N LEU A 3 2.96 7.23 9.20
CA LEU A 3 3.29 5.83 8.95
C LEU A 3 4.80 5.63 8.98
N LYS A 4 5.27 4.68 9.80
CA LYS A 4 6.71 4.42 9.98
C LYS A 4 7.17 3.11 9.34
N LEU A 5 6.35 2.50 8.50
CA LEU A 5 6.71 1.26 7.84
C LEU A 5 7.45 1.53 6.53
N SER A 6 8.49 0.75 6.26
CA SER A 6 9.13 0.77 4.95
C SER A 6 8.21 0.14 3.93
N ASP A 7 8.43 0.42 2.65
CA ASP A 7 7.64 -0.20 1.59
C ASP A 7 7.84 -1.71 1.57
N SER A 8 9.04 -2.18 1.90
CA SER A 8 9.30 -3.61 2.02
C SER A 8 8.45 -4.25 3.12
N ALA A 9 8.32 -3.57 4.27
CA ALA A 9 7.48 -4.07 5.36
C ALA A 9 6.01 -4.10 4.96
N ILE A 10 5.55 -3.11 4.20
CA ILE A 10 4.17 -3.07 3.71
C ILE A 10 3.91 -4.25 2.77
N ILE A 11 4.85 -4.55 1.88
CA ILE A 11 4.73 -5.71 0.98
C ILE A 11 4.60 -7.01 1.78
N ASP A 12 5.39 -7.16 2.84
CA ASP A 12 5.31 -8.34 3.71
C ASP A 12 3.97 -8.43 4.42
N LEU A 13 3.42 -7.32 4.89
CA LEU A 13 2.10 -7.28 5.51
C LEU A 13 1.00 -7.69 4.53
N LEU A 14 1.17 -7.38 3.27
CA LEU A 14 0.19 -7.72 2.23
C LEU A 14 0.29 -9.17 1.75
N GLY A 15 1.22 -9.94 2.29
CA GLY A 15 1.35 -11.35 1.97
C GLY A 15 2.60 -11.69 1.17
N GLY A 16 3.50 -10.74 0.96
CA GLY A 16 4.76 -10.96 0.28
C GLY A 16 4.75 -10.58 -1.20
N THR A 17 5.90 -10.72 -1.82
CA THR A 17 6.15 -10.27 -3.19
C THR A 17 5.16 -10.86 -4.21
N SER A 18 4.95 -12.18 -4.17
CA SER A 18 4.08 -12.84 -5.15
C SER A 18 2.63 -12.42 -5.01
N LYS A 19 2.16 -12.26 -3.79
CA LYS A 19 0.77 -11.86 -3.55
C LYS A 19 0.52 -10.42 -3.98
N VAL A 20 1.45 -9.52 -3.68
CA VAL A 20 1.34 -8.12 -4.12
C VAL A 20 1.35 -8.04 -5.64
N ALA A 21 2.21 -8.83 -6.30
CA ALA A 21 2.26 -8.87 -7.75
C ALA A 21 0.91 -9.25 -8.35
N LYS A 22 0.22 -10.23 -7.77
CA LYS A 22 -1.11 -10.63 -8.22
C LYS A 22 -2.15 -9.55 -7.97
N LEU A 23 -2.08 -8.88 -6.82
CA LEU A 23 -3.04 -7.85 -6.45
C LEU A 23 -3.05 -6.68 -7.42
N VAL A 24 -1.88 -6.30 -7.93
CA VAL A 24 -1.75 -5.16 -8.84
C VAL A 24 -1.42 -5.56 -10.27
N ASN A 25 -1.46 -6.87 -10.55
CA ASN A 25 -1.29 -7.43 -11.89
C ASN A 25 0.04 -7.02 -12.55
N VAL A 26 1.13 -7.27 -11.84
CA VAL A 26 2.48 -7.04 -12.35
C VAL A 26 3.35 -8.28 -12.11
N ALA A 27 4.52 -8.32 -12.72
CA ALA A 27 5.47 -9.42 -12.50
C ALA A 27 6.06 -9.32 -11.08
N PRO A 28 6.37 -10.46 -10.43
CA PRO A 28 7.02 -10.43 -9.11
C PRO A 28 8.33 -9.66 -9.09
N ALA A 29 9.07 -9.65 -10.21
CA ALA A 29 10.30 -8.88 -10.31
C ALA A 29 10.08 -7.38 -10.09
N ALA A 30 8.94 -6.84 -10.56
CA ALA A 30 8.60 -5.45 -10.33
C ALA A 30 8.43 -5.15 -8.84
N VAL A 31 7.74 -6.03 -8.12
CA VAL A 31 7.54 -5.88 -6.68
C VAL A 31 8.88 -5.96 -5.94
N SER A 32 9.77 -6.84 -6.38
CA SER A 32 11.11 -6.93 -5.79
C SER A 32 11.89 -5.61 -5.94
N LEU A 33 11.74 -4.95 -7.07
CA LEU A 33 12.33 -3.62 -7.28
C LEU A 33 11.74 -2.59 -6.33
N TRP A 34 10.44 -2.67 -6.06
CA TRP A 34 9.76 -1.74 -5.14
C TRP A 34 10.30 -1.86 -3.72
N ARG A 35 10.77 -3.02 -3.32
CA ARG A 35 11.38 -3.19 -1.99
C ARG A 35 12.64 -2.34 -1.84
N LYS A 36 13.36 -2.10 -2.94
CA LYS A 36 14.56 -1.28 -2.95
C LYS A 36 14.27 0.20 -3.21
N ASN A 37 13.34 0.46 -4.13
CA ASN A 37 13.13 1.80 -4.69
C ASN A 37 11.84 2.49 -4.23
N ASN A 38 10.91 1.81 -3.64
CA ASN A 38 9.59 2.27 -3.21
C ASN A 38 8.49 1.87 -4.18
N ILE A 39 7.31 1.67 -3.62
CA ILE A 39 6.11 1.35 -4.38
C ILE A 39 5.66 2.60 -5.14
N PRO A 40 5.42 2.51 -6.47
CA PRO A 40 4.88 3.64 -7.22
C PRO A 40 3.55 4.11 -6.64
N ALA A 41 3.31 5.41 -6.66
CA ALA A 41 2.12 6.00 -6.05
C ALA A 41 0.83 5.44 -6.63
N ASP A 42 0.76 5.23 -7.94
CA ASP A 42 -0.43 4.68 -8.59
C ASP A 42 -0.73 3.25 -8.12
N LYS A 43 0.30 2.44 -7.91
CA LYS A 43 0.13 1.09 -7.37
C LYS A 43 -0.23 1.11 -5.90
N PHE A 44 0.32 2.05 -5.15
CA PHE A 44 0.02 2.21 -3.74
C PHE A 44 -1.46 2.55 -3.52
N LEU A 45 -2.07 3.31 -4.42
CA LEU A 45 -3.50 3.61 -4.36
C LEU A 45 -4.33 2.32 -4.36
N PHE A 46 -3.97 1.36 -5.20
CA PHE A 46 -4.66 0.07 -5.25
C PHE A 46 -4.42 -0.75 -3.99
N LEU A 47 -3.24 -0.66 -3.42
CA LEU A 47 -2.87 -1.46 -2.25
C LEU A 47 -3.40 -0.88 -0.94
N ALA A 48 -3.69 0.42 -0.90
CA ALA A 48 -4.05 1.10 0.34
C ALA A 48 -5.29 0.49 1.02
N ALA A 49 -6.36 0.28 0.26
CA ALA A 49 -7.58 -0.29 0.82
C ALA A 49 -7.36 -1.73 1.29
N THR A 50 -6.57 -2.52 0.55
CA THR A 50 -6.24 -3.88 0.94
C THR A 50 -5.43 -3.90 2.23
N LEU A 51 -4.46 -2.99 2.35
CA LEU A 51 -3.63 -2.87 3.54
C LEU A 51 -4.47 -2.49 4.76
N GLU A 52 -5.40 -1.56 4.59
CA GLU A 52 -6.31 -1.18 5.67
C GLU A 52 -7.12 -2.38 6.15
N LYS A 53 -7.67 -3.15 5.21
CA LYS A 53 -8.46 -4.34 5.52
C LYS A 53 -7.61 -5.42 6.20
N GLN A 54 -6.43 -5.71 5.68
CA GLN A 54 -5.58 -6.76 6.23
C GLN A 54 -4.97 -6.42 7.58
N SER A 55 -4.77 -5.14 7.85
CA SER A 55 -4.28 -4.68 9.15
C SER A 55 -5.40 -4.50 10.18
N HIS A 56 -6.63 -4.86 9.82
CA HIS A 56 -7.81 -4.69 10.67
C HIS A 56 -7.99 -3.24 11.12
N GLY A 57 -7.70 -2.30 10.23
CA GLY A 57 -7.87 -0.88 10.52
C GLY A 57 -6.73 -0.22 11.27
N LEU A 58 -5.66 -0.96 11.60
CA LEU A 58 -4.49 -0.37 12.27
C LEU A 58 -3.73 0.57 11.35
N ILE A 59 -3.73 0.27 10.05
CA ILE A 59 -3.13 1.13 9.02
C ILE A 59 -4.25 1.53 8.09
N THR A 60 -4.61 2.81 8.06
CA THR A 60 -5.73 3.28 7.26
C THR A 60 -5.25 4.01 6.02
N ARG A 61 -6.17 4.19 5.06
CA ARG A 61 -5.88 5.00 3.88
C ARG A 61 -5.50 6.43 4.26
N LYS A 62 -6.05 6.95 5.35
CA LYS A 62 -5.71 8.26 5.88
C LYS A 62 -4.27 8.31 6.40
N ASP A 63 -3.80 7.22 6.99
CA ASP A 63 -2.42 7.13 7.47
C ASP A 63 -1.43 7.10 6.31
N ILE A 64 -1.77 6.40 5.22
CA ILE A 64 -0.90 6.25 4.06
C ILE A 64 -0.85 7.55 3.25
N PHE A 65 -1.97 8.24 3.11
CA PHE A 65 -2.09 9.48 2.35
C PHE A 65 -2.64 10.59 3.24
N PRO A 66 -1.88 11.05 4.24
CA PRO A 66 -2.40 11.98 5.25
C PRO A 66 -2.84 13.34 4.70
N ASN A 67 -2.28 13.76 3.58
CA ASN A 67 -2.60 15.06 2.99
C ASN A 67 -3.54 14.97 1.80
N SER A 68 -3.80 13.77 1.30
CA SER A 68 -4.52 13.59 0.03
C SER A 68 -5.75 12.68 0.14
N TRP A 69 -5.93 11.97 1.26
CA TRP A 69 -7.01 10.99 1.37
C TRP A 69 -8.38 11.57 1.08
N HIS A 70 -8.63 12.82 1.47
CA HIS A 70 -9.93 13.47 1.27
C HIS A 70 -10.21 13.78 -0.20
N ILE A 71 -9.16 13.91 -0.99
CA ILE A 71 -9.27 14.13 -2.44
C ILE A 71 -9.44 12.79 -3.17
N ILE A 72 -8.65 11.80 -2.75
CA ILE A 72 -8.66 10.47 -3.38
C ILE A 72 -9.93 9.71 -3.02
N TRP A 73 -10.35 9.77 -1.76
CA TRP A 73 -11.51 9.06 -1.25
C TRP A 73 -12.46 10.03 -0.52
N PRO A 74 -13.22 10.86 -1.25
CA PRO A 74 -14.14 11.81 -0.61
C PRO A 74 -15.16 11.14 0.30
N GLU A 75 -15.50 9.89 0.01
CA GLU A 75 -16.46 9.14 0.81
C GLU A 75 -15.99 8.86 2.24
N LEU A 76 -14.71 9.05 2.53
CA LEU A 76 -14.15 8.85 3.87
C LEU A 76 -14.30 10.09 4.78
N GLN A 77 -14.75 11.20 4.23
CA GLN A 77 -14.94 12.42 5.02
C GLN A 77 -16.11 12.31 5.99
#